data_3e752c82f3d528c945d254aa70f5522a
#
_entry.id   3e752c82f3d528c945d254aa70f5522a
#
_cell.length_a   1.000
_cell.length_b   1.000
_cell.length_c   1.000
_cell.angle_alpha   90.00
_cell.angle_beta   90.00
_cell.angle_gamma   90.00
#
_symmetry.space_group_name_H-M   'P 1'
#
loop_
_entity.id
_entity.type
_entity.pdbx_description
1 polymer ?
#
loop_
_entity_poly.entity_id
_entity_poly.type
_entity_poly.pdbx_seq_one_letter_code
_entity_poly.pdbx_strand_id
1 'polypeptide(L)'
;MIEISNISKSNNLYNFNEKVGANNTSQESQSKTSGINQLKKEAKDTFTKSSELSEKEKRVVEELKRRDQEVRQHEQAHIAAGGSLVRGGANFNYQVGPDGKQYAIGGEVQIDVSPEDTPEATIRKMQQVQRAALAPGDPSPQDRAVAAMASRMEAQAASEQRTNNSLSSVINSKSNNSETKSSPSNISPQAKLALSKYQKSNTIY
;
A
#
# COMPACT_ATOMS: atom_id res chain seq x y z
N MET A 1 13.78 -27.95 -4.68
CA MET A 1 12.75 -28.62 -3.87
C MET A 1 13.12 -28.45 -2.41
N ILE A 2 12.52 -27.50 -1.74
CA ILE A 2 12.57 -27.39 -0.27
C ILE A 2 11.14 -27.04 0.15
N GLU A 3 10.48 -28.00 0.75
CA GLU A 3 9.15 -27.86 1.37
C GLU A 3 9.29 -27.07 2.67
N ILE A 4 8.42 -26.10 2.88
CA ILE A 4 8.26 -25.44 4.18
C ILE A 4 6.85 -25.76 4.67
N SER A 5 6.83 -26.56 5.71
CA SER A 5 5.67 -27.12 6.38
C SER A 5 4.78 -26.05 7.03
N ASN A 6 3.48 -26.22 6.84
CA ASN A 6 2.37 -25.62 7.56
C ASN A 6 2.53 -25.74 9.07
N ILE A 7 2.38 -24.63 9.80
CA ILE A 7 2.00 -24.64 11.21
C ILE A 7 0.63 -23.96 11.34
N SER A 8 -0.37 -24.81 11.29
CA SER A 8 -1.73 -24.52 11.72
C SER A 8 -1.77 -24.53 13.26
N LYS A 9 -2.14 -23.43 13.90
CA LYS A 9 -2.53 -23.41 15.33
C LYS A 9 -3.91 -22.79 15.45
N SER A 10 -4.84 -23.65 15.45
CA SER A 10 -5.87 -24.00 16.43
C SER A 10 -6.49 -22.83 17.19
N ASN A 11 -7.62 -22.35 16.66
CA ASN A 11 -8.60 -21.55 17.41
C ASN A 11 -9.36 -22.44 18.35
N ASN A 12 -9.21 -22.21 19.65
CA ASN A 12 -10.02 -22.86 20.70
C ASN A 12 -11.25 -22.00 20.96
N LEU A 13 -12.36 -22.39 20.40
CA LEU A 13 -13.70 -21.87 20.65
C LEU A 13 -14.20 -22.43 21.99
N TYR A 14 -14.32 -21.58 22.98
CA TYR A 14 -15.10 -21.92 24.18
C TYR A 14 -16.58 -21.83 23.84
N ASN A 15 -17.17 -23.00 23.66
CA ASN A 15 -18.62 -23.17 23.56
C ASN A 15 -19.15 -23.47 24.95
N PHE A 16 -19.80 -22.50 25.59
CA PHE A 16 -20.52 -22.69 26.84
C PHE A 16 -21.99 -22.90 26.50
N ASN A 17 -22.42 -24.16 26.50
CA ASN A 17 -23.82 -24.52 26.30
C ASN A 17 -24.52 -24.71 27.64
N GLU A 18 -25.52 -23.91 27.81
CA GLU A 18 -26.46 -23.83 28.90
C GLU A 18 -27.38 -25.06 28.96
N LYS A 19 -27.54 -25.62 30.10
CA LYS A 19 -28.66 -26.56 30.36
C LYS A 19 -29.38 -26.17 31.62
N VAL A 20 -30.52 -25.51 31.42
CA VAL A 20 -31.49 -25.16 32.48
C VAL A 20 -32.28 -26.39 32.83
N GLY A 21 -32.26 -26.75 34.11
CA GLY A 21 -33.18 -27.70 34.69
C GLY A 21 -33.94 -27.02 35.84
N ALA A 22 -35.22 -26.83 35.61
CA ALA A 22 -36.15 -26.33 36.60
C ALA A 22 -36.43 -27.40 37.65
N ASN A 23 -36.42 -27.06 38.91
CA ASN A 23 -37.38 -27.59 39.91
C ASN A 23 -37.55 -26.65 41.08
N ASN A 24 -38.82 -26.45 41.33
CA ASN A 24 -39.55 -25.67 42.29
C ASN A 24 -39.39 -26.25 43.68
N THR A 25 -39.23 -25.44 44.75
CA THR A 25 -39.96 -25.61 46.01
C THR A 25 -39.72 -24.37 46.91
N SER A 26 -40.85 -23.81 47.29
CA SER A 26 -40.99 -22.72 48.26
C SER A 26 -40.55 -23.10 49.65
N GLN A 27 -39.91 -22.23 50.37
CA GLN A 27 -40.24 -21.72 51.71
C GLN A 27 -39.05 -21.05 52.39
N GLU A 28 -39.38 -19.96 53.04
CA GLU A 28 -38.93 -19.37 54.31
C GLU A 28 -37.76 -18.38 54.28
N SER A 29 -38.09 -17.13 54.16
CA SER A 29 -38.16 -16.02 55.13
C SER A 29 -36.90 -15.65 55.93
N GLN A 30 -36.48 -14.38 55.69
CA GLN A 30 -35.89 -13.45 56.70
C GLN A 30 -34.58 -13.85 57.37
N SER A 31 -33.48 -13.44 56.80
CA SER A 31 -32.32 -12.80 57.45
C SER A 31 -31.05 -12.80 56.56
N LYS A 32 -31.07 -12.27 55.35
CA LYS A 32 -29.84 -12.16 54.52
C LYS A 32 -29.73 -10.86 53.76
N THR A 33 -30.31 -9.75 54.26
CA THR A 33 -30.26 -8.48 53.54
C THR A 33 -28.94 -7.71 53.73
N SER A 34 -28.14 -8.03 54.74
CA SER A 34 -26.85 -7.34 54.95
C SER A 34 -25.69 -7.87 54.09
N GLY A 35 -25.69 -9.17 53.78
CA GLY A 35 -24.61 -9.78 52.97
C GLY A 35 -24.67 -9.43 51.47
N ILE A 36 -25.86 -9.21 50.94
CA ILE A 36 -26.05 -8.92 49.52
C ILE A 36 -25.58 -7.51 49.15
N ASN A 37 -25.69 -6.56 50.04
CA ASN A 37 -25.24 -5.19 49.82
C ASN A 37 -23.71 -5.05 49.89
N GLN A 38 -23.04 -5.89 50.70
CA GLN A 38 -21.58 -5.92 50.77
C GLN A 38 -20.98 -6.57 49.51
N LEU A 39 -21.55 -7.69 49.05
CA LEU A 39 -21.14 -8.35 47.81
C LEU A 39 -21.38 -7.49 46.55
N LYS A 40 -22.48 -6.71 46.53
CA LYS A 40 -22.72 -5.75 45.44
C LYS A 40 -21.74 -4.58 45.46
N LYS A 41 -21.28 -4.13 46.58
CA LYS A 41 -20.30 -3.05 46.72
C LYS A 41 -18.92 -3.53 46.27
N GLU A 42 -18.50 -4.71 46.73
CA GLU A 42 -17.21 -5.31 46.31
C GLU A 42 -17.18 -5.67 44.83
N ALA A 43 -18.29 -6.19 44.26
CA ALA A 43 -18.42 -6.45 42.85
C ALA A 43 -18.41 -5.16 41.98
N LYS A 44 -18.97 -4.05 42.53
CA LYS A 44 -18.96 -2.76 41.85
C LYS A 44 -17.57 -2.10 41.89
N ASP A 45 -16.88 -2.23 43.01
CA ASP A 45 -15.52 -1.67 43.21
C ASP A 45 -14.48 -2.47 42.39
N THR A 46 -14.66 -3.78 42.23
CA THR A 46 -13.80 -4.60 41.35
C THR A 46 -14.08 -4.36 39.88
N PHE A 47 -15.35 -4.10 39.47
CA PHE A 47 -15.71 -3.80 38.11
C PHE A 47 -15.25 -2.39 37.67
N THR A 48 -15.30 -1.38 38.54
CA THR A 48 -14.78 -0.04 38.25
C THR A 48 -13.25 0.01 38.25
N LYS A 49 -12.57 -0.83 39.03
CA LYS A 49 -11.10 -0.92 39.02
C LYS A 49 -10.53 -1.64 37.79
N SER A 50 -11.35 -2.44 37.11
CA SER A 50 -11.01 -3.12 35.86
C SER A 50 -11.05 -2.22 34.62
N SER A 51 -11.57 -0.98 34.70
CA SER A 51 -11.71 -0.06 33.59
C SER A 51 -10.60 1.00 33.54
N GLU A 52 -9.74 1.10 34.55
CA GLU A 52 -8.60 2.00 34.54
C GLU A 52 -7.35 1.26 34.08
N LEU A 53 -6.78 1.73 32.96
CA LEU A 53 -5.52 1.24 32.45
C LEU A 53 -4.42 1.42 33.49
N SER A 54 -3.61 0.38 33.71
CA SER A 54 -2.40 0.47 34.52
C SER A 54 -1.41 1.47 33.88
N GLU A 55 -0.47 1.97 34.68
CA GLU A 55 0.56 2.90 34.16
C GLU A 55 1.41 2.31 33.03
N LYS A 56 1.58 0.98 33.00
CA LYS A 56 2.24 0.28 31.90
C LYS A 56 1.39 0.31 30.62
N GLU A 57 0.11 0.05 30.75
CA GLU A 57 -0.83 0.08 29.63
C GLU A 57 -1.02 1.49 29.06
N LYS A 58 -1.04 2.52 29.92
CA LYS A 58 -1.06 3.91 29.48
C LYS A 58 0.16 4.26 28.63
N ARG A 59 1.35 3.82 29.04
CA ARG A 59 2.58 4.02 28.24
C ARG A 59 2.50 3.32 26.88
N VAL A 60 1.95 2.10 26.83
CA VAL A 60 1.73 1.38 25.55
C VAL A 60 0.76 2.15 24.65
N VAL A 61 -0.33 2.68 25.22
CA VAL A 61 -1.28 3.49 24.45
C VAL A 61 -0.63 4.77 23.91
N GLU A 62 0.20 5.44 24.69
CA GLU A 62 0.92 6.63 24.22
C GLU A 62 1.89 6.30 23.07
N GLU A 63 2.61 5.20 23.19
CA GLU A 63 3.51 4.73 22.12
C GLU A 63 2.75 4.39 20.85
N LEU A 64 1.61 3.69 20.95
CA LEU A 64 0.75 3.37 19.83
C LEU A 64 0.16 4.61 19.16
N LYS A 65 -0.25 5.62 19.95
CA LYS A 65 -0.73 6.91 19.39
C LYS A 65 0.36 7.63 18.62
N ARG A 66 1.58 7.67 19.17
CA ARG A 66 2.73 8.28 18.50
C ARG A 66 2.99 7.57 17.16
N ARG A 67 3.02 6.23 17.19
CA ARG A 67 3.23 5.42 15.99
C ARG A 67 2.12 5.63 14.95
N ASP A 68 0.86 5.65 15.36
CA ASP A 68 -0.28 5.92 14.47
C ASP A 68 -0.13 7.28 13.78
N GLN A 69 0.26 8.30 14.50
CA GLN A 69 0.48 9.62 13.93
C GLN A 69 1.65 9.64 12.93
N GLU A 70 2.77 9.01 13.27
CA GLU A 70 3.94 8.89 12.39
C GLU A 70 3.58 8.17 11.09
N VAL A 71 2.89 7.01 11.18
CA VAL A 71 2.47 6.24 10.01
C VAL A 71 1.52 7.07 9.14
N ARG A 72 0.52 7.73 9.72
CA ARG A 72 -0.42 8.55 8.92
C ARG A 72 0.27 9.73 8.25
N GLN A 73 1.22 10.37 8.90
CA GLN A 73 2.02 11.45 8.30
C GLN A 73 2.89 10.94 7.15
N HIS A 74 3.46 9.74 7.31
CA HIS A 74 4.25 9.07 6.28
C HIS A 74 3.41 8.81 5.01
N GLU A 75 2.27 8.15 5.16
CA GLU A 75 1.38 7.87 4.02
C GLU A 75 0.82 9.15 3.39
N GLN A 76 0.53 10.17 4.21
CA GLN A 76 0.06 11.45 3.71
C GLN A 76 1.13 12.17 2.85
N ALA A 77 2.41 12.01 3.16
CA ALA A 77 3.49 12.56 2.33
C ALA A 77 3.53 11.91 0.94
N HIS A 78 3.38 10.58 0.87
CA HIS A 78 3.26 9.86 -0.40
C HIS A 78 2.05 10.34 -1.22
N ILE A 79 0.88 10.46 -0.59
CA ILE A 79 -0.35 10.93 -1.25
C ILE A 79 -0.18 12.35 -1.78
N ALA A 80 0.36 13.25 -0.97
CA ALA A 80 0.54 14.66 -1.35
C ALA A 80 1.49 14.81 -2.56
N ALA A 81 2.57 14.05 -2.60
CA ALA A 81 3.54 14.10 -3.69
C ALA A 81 3.09 13.32 -4.93
N GLY A 82 2.34 12.22 -4.74
CA GLY A 82 1.84 11.38 -5.82
C GLY A 82 0.66 11.97 -6.58
N GLY A 83 -0.21 12.70 -5.87
CA GLY A 83 -1.36 13.35 -6.47
C GLY A 83 -2.25 12.37 -7.24
N SER A 84 -2.49 12.64 -8.52
CA SER A 84 -3.32 11.79 -9.40
C SER A 84 -2.74 10.39 -9.68
N LEU A 85 -1.47 10.16 -9.38
CA LEU A 85 -0.85 8.84 -9.56
C LEU A 85 -1.15 7.88 -8.41
N VAL A 86 -1.71 8.37 -7.30
CA VAL A 86 -2.11 7.53 -6.18
C VAL A 86 -3.39 6.79 -6.50
N ARG A 87 -3.36 5.47 -6.37
CA ARG A 87 -4.51 4.59 -6.57
C ARG A 87 -5.17 4.27 -5.23
N GLY A 88 -6.38 4.77 -5.00
CA GLY A 88 -7.25 4.40 -3.88
C GLY A 88 -6.98 5.13 -2.56
N GLY A 89 -5.77 5.47 -2.21
CA GLY A 89 -5.40 6.08 -0.93
C GLY A 89 -4.44 5.21 -0.12
N ALA A 90 -4.28 5.52 1.19
CA ALA A 90 -3.42 4.75 2.08
C ALA A 90 -4.12 3.49 2.61
N ASN A 91 -3.42 2.37 2.59
CA ASN A 91 -3.80 1.16 3.30
C ASN A 91 -3.02 1.10 4.62
N PHE A 92 -3.70 0.81 5.72
CA PHE A 92 -3.09 0.77 7.05
C PHE A 92 -3.18 -0.60 7.68
N ASN A 93 -2.10 -1.00 8.35
CA ASN A 93 -2.07 -2.14 9.25
C ASN A 93 -2.32 -1.66 10.67
N TYR A 94 -3.29 -2.26 11.35
CA TYR A 94 -3.72 -1.84 12.67
C TYR A 94 -3.33 -2.83 13.78
N GLN A 95 -3.05 -2.27 14.95
CA GLN A 95 -2.92 -3.00 16.20
C GLN A 95 -3.94 -2.47 17.21
N VAL A 96 -4.57 -3.39 17.95
CA VAL A 96 -5.47 -3.03 19.04
C VAL A 96 -4.64 -2.76 20.30
N GLY A 97 -4.85 -1.59 20.89
CA GLY A 97 -4.22 -1.20 22.15
C GLY A 97 -4.96 -1.76 23.37
N PRO A 98 -4.35 -1.65 24.57
CA PRO A 98 -4.99 -2.08 25.82
C PRO A 98 -6.25 -1.29 26.17
N ASP A 99 -6.46 -0.13 25.55
CA ASP A 99 -7.68 0.68 25.64
C ASP A 99 -8.80 0.25 24.66
N GLY A 100 -8.58 -0.85 23.92
CA GLY A 100 -9.52 -1.40 22.96
C GLY A 100 -9.59 -0.64 21.62
N LYS A 101 -8.76 0.39 21.41
CA LYS A 101 -8.73 1.17 20.17
C LYS A 101 -7.73 0.60 19.19
N GLN A 102 -7.97 0.86 17.90
CA GLN A 102 -7.07 0.50 16.81
C GLN A 102 -6.11 1.65 16.49
N TYR A 103 -4.84 1.32 16.34
CA TYR A 103 -3.74 2.22 16.00
C TYR A 103 -3.03 1.72 14.76
N ALA A 104 -2.80 2.59 13.79
CA ALA A 104 -2.00 2.25 12.62
C ALA A 104 -0.54 2.07 13.05
N ILE A 105 0.03 0.89 12.77
CA ILE A 105 1.42 0.54 13.07
C ILE A 105 2.28 0.43 11.83
N GLY A 106 1.66 0.48 10.65
CA GLY A 106 2.28 0.49 9.33
C GLY A 106 1.25 0.85 8.28
N GLY A 107 1.70 1.25 7.11
CA GLY A 107 0.86 1.59 5.99
C GLY A 107 1.61 1.48 4.67
N GLU A 108 0.89 1.66 3.58
CA GLU A 108 1.43 1.76 2.22
C GLU A 108 0.48 2.58 1.33
N VAL A 109 1.03 3.26 0.34
CA VAL A 109 0.29 3.95 -0.71
C VAL A 109 0.64 3.34 -2.06
N GLN A 110 -0.38 2.93 -2.81
CA GLN A 110 -0.19 2.42 -4.15
C GLN A 110 -0.03 3.56 -5.15
N ILE A 111 1.12 3.60 -5.83
CA ILE A 111 1.43 4.59 -6.87
C ILE A 111 1.45 3.90 -8.22
N ASP A 112 0.82 4.53 -9.21
CA ASP A 112 0.78 4.03 -10.58
C ASP A 112 2.13 4.19 -11.29
N VAL A 113 2.79 3.08 -11.55
CA VAL A 113 4.07 3.01 -12.26
C VAL A 113 3.94 2.54 -13.72
N SER A 114 2.72 2.45 -14.27
CA SER A 114 2.54 2.05 -15.66
C SER A 114 3.15 3.09 -16.61
N PRO A 115 3.73 2.69 -17.76
CA PRO A 115 4.18 3.63 -18.78
C PRO A 115 2.99 4.35 -19.42
N GLU A 116 3.25 5.50 -20.02
CA GLU A 116 2.31 6.26 -20.85
C GLU A 116 2.52 5.95 -22.35
N ASP A 117 1.60 6.42 -23.19
CA ASP A 117 1.60 6.17 -24.63
C ASP A 117 2.84 6.77 -25.34
N THR A 118 3.44 7.82 -24.78
CA THR A 118 4.63 8.44 -25.34
C THR A 118 5.81 8.39 -24.39
N PRO A 119 7.04 8.28 -24.91
CA PRO A 119 8.24 8.29 -24.06
C PRO A 119 8.35 9.55 -23.21
N GLU A 120 7.99 10.72 -23.74
CA GLU A 120 8.03 12.00 -23.04
C GLU A 120 7.04 12.01 -21.85
N ALA A 121 5.83 11.49 -22.04
CA ALA A 121 4.84 11.39 -20.97
C ALA A 121 5.28 10.39 -19.91
N THR A 122 5.85 9.25 -20.33
CA THR A 122 6.43 8.24 -19.42
C THR A 122 7.56 8.83 -18.58
N ILE A 123 8.49 9.58 -19.17
CA ILE A 123 9.57 10.26 -18.43
C ILE A 123 9.00 11.17 -17.35
N ARG A 124 8.05 12.06 -17.70
CA ARG A 124 7.44 12.99 -16.73
C ARG A 124 6.73 12.24 -15.60
N LYS A 125 5.98 11.18 -15.93
CA LYS A 125 5.30 10.36 -14.95
C LYS A 125 6.28 9.66 -14.00
N MET A 126 7.32 9.04 -14.55
CA MET A 126 8.32 8.33 -13.72
C MET A 126 9.08 9.28 -12.79
N GLN A 127 9.37 10.50 -13.22
CA GLN A 127 9.94 11.53 -12.34
C GLN A 127 8.99 11.92 -11.20
N GLN A 128 7.68 11.98 -11.45
CA GLN A 128 6.70 12.23 -10.40
C GLN A 128 6.58 11.02 -9.46
N VAL A 129 6.59 9.78 -9.97
CA VAL A 129 6.61 8.56 -9.16
C VAL A 129 7.82 8.52 -8.23
N GLN A 130 9.03 8.87 -8.73
CA GLN A 130 10.23 8.94 -7.90
C GLN A 130 10.08 9.96 -6.76
N ARG A 131 9.60 11.15 -7.06
CA ARG A 131 9.34 12.18 -6.04
C ARG A 131 8.31 11.72 -5.01
N ALA A 132 7.25 11.05 -5.46
CA ALA A 132 6.20 10.53 -4.59
C ALA A 132 6.71 9.41 -3.69
N ALA A 133 7.46 8.46 -4.23
CA ALA A 133 8.02 7.34 -3.47
C ALA A 133 9.07 7.78 -2.43
N LEU A 134 9.79 8.86 -2.69
CA LEU A 134 10.80 9.40 -1.79
C LEU A 134 10.33 10.61 -0.97
N ALA A 135 9.02 10.89 -0.94
CA ALA A 135 8.47 12.07 -0.28
C ALA A 135 8.61 12.10 1.26
N PRO A 136 8.42 10.99 2.00
CA PRO A 136 8.69 10.97 3.42
C PRO A 136 10.18 11.14 3.74
N GLY A 137 10.49 11.66 4.94
CA GLY A 137 11.88 11.84 5.37
C GLY A 137 12.66 10.52 5.56
N ASP A 138 11.97 9.42 5.80
CA ASP A 138 12.54 8.06 5.89
C ASP A 138 11.71 7.07 5.05
N PRO A 139 11.91 7.02 3.72
CA PRO A 139 11.18 6.12 2.85
C PRO A 139 11.46 4.64 3.18
N SER A 140 10.42 3.81 3.15
CA SER A 140 10.54 2.38 3.39
C SER A 140 11.41 1.67 2.33
N PRO A 141 11.85 0.43 2.56
CA PRO A 141 12.52 -0.37 1.54
C PRO A 141 11.66 -0.57 0.28
N GLN A 142 10.33 -0.67 0.44
CA GLN A 142 9.38 -0.78 -0.67
C GLN A 142 9.33 0.52 -1.49
N ASP A 143 9.25 1.68 -0.84
CA ASP A 143 9.25 2.98 -1.52
C ASP A 143 10.52 3.21 -2.32
N ARG A 144 11.67 2.85 -1.74
CA ARG A 144 12.96 2.89 -2.45
C ARG A 144 13.00 1.95 -3.65
N ALA A 145 12.37 0.78 -3.57
CA ALA A 145 12.24 -0.15 -4.70
C ALA A 145 11.36 0.42 -5.82
N VAL A 146 10.23 1.07 -5.46
CA VAL A 146 9.35 1.78 -6.41
C VAL A 146 10.12 2.91 -7.09
N ALA A 147 10.85 3.74 -6.34
CA ALA A 147 11.68 4.81 -6.89
C ALA A 147 12.75 4.30 -7.87
N ALA A 148 13.43 3.19 -7.51
CA ALA A 148 14.43 2.55 -8.38
C ALA A 148 13.81 1.96 -9.65
N MET A 149 12.60 1.39 -9.56
CA MET A 149 11.86 0.91 -10.72
C MET A 149 11.49 2.07 -11.65
N ALA A 150 10.95 3.15 -11.11
CA ALA A 150 10.61 4.34 -11.87
C ALA A 150 11.84 4.95 -12.57
N SER A 151 13.01 4.99 -11.92
CA SER A 151 14.27 5.44 -12.53
C SER A 151 14.68 4.60 -13.73
N ARG A 152 14.52 3.27 -13.66
CA ARG A 152 14.81 2.38 -14.78
C ARG A 152 13.88 2.61 -15.96
N MET A 153 12.58 2.78 -15.70
CA MET A 153 11.59 3.05 -16.73
C MET A 153 11.78 4.42 -17.36
N GLU A 154 12.18 5.43 -16.60
CA GLU A 154 12.57 6.75 -17.10
C GLU A 154 13.76 6.64 -18.07
N ALA A 155 14.81 5.90 -17.68
CA ALA A 155 15.99 5.70 -18.53
C ALA A 155 15.65 4.97 -19.83
N GLN A 156 14.76 3.96 -19.77
CA GLN A 156 14.28 3.26 -20.95
C GLN A 156 13.52 4.19 -21.88
N ALA A 157 12.55 4.94 -21.36
CA ALA A 157 11.76 5.90 -22.14
C ALA A 157 12.65 7.00 -22.77
N ALA A 158 13.67 7.47 -22.05
CA ALA A 158 14.63 8.43 -22.58
C ALA A 158 15.47 7.85 -23.73
N SER A 159 15.80 6.56 -23.68
CA SER A 159 16.47 5.85 -24.78
C SER A 159 15.58 5.74 -26.02
N GLU A 160 14.30 5.40 -25.83
CA GLU A 160 13.30 5.31 -26.87
C GLU A 160 13.07 6.68 -27.55
N GLN A 161 12.97 7.74 -26.75
CA GLN A 161 12.83 9.12 -27.24
C GLN A 161 14.00 9.53 -28.14
N ARG A 162 15.25 9.23 -27.73
CA ARG A 162 16.43 9.53 -28.55
C ARG A 162 16.41 8.78 -29.87
N THR A 163 16.00 7.51 -29.85
CA THR A 163 15.88 6.69 -31.07
C THR A 163 14.83 7.26 -32.02
N ASN A 164 13.67 7.64 -31.51
CA ASN A 164 12.58 8.24 -32.28
C ASN A 164 13.01 9.58 -32.93
N ASN A 165 13.69 10.43 -32.15
CA ASN A 165 14.20 11.70 -32.67
C ASN A 165 15.27 11.52 -33.75
N SER A 166 16.15 10.54 -33.59
CA SER A 166 17.18 10.21 -34.60
C SER A 166 16.55 9.71 -35.89
N LEU A 167 15.53 8.85 -35.80
CA LEU A 167 14.80 8.38 -37.01
C LEU A 167 14.05 9.52 -37.71
N SER A 168 13.39 10.39 -36.92
CA SER A 168 12.67 11.55 -37.47
C SER A 168 13.62 12.52 -38.21
N SER A 169 14.79 12.77 -37.65
CA SER A 169 15.80 13.64 -38.28
C SER A 169 16.33 13.05 -39.59
N VAL A 170 16.54 11.73 -39.68
CA VAL A 170 16.98 11.05 -40.91
C VAL A 170 15.90 11.09 -41.98
N ILE A 171 14.62 10.91 -41.59
CA ILE A 171 13.50 10.98 -42.57
C ILE A 171 13.36 12.41 -43.12
N ASN A 172 13.44 13.42 -42.25
CA ASN A 172 13.26 14.82 -42.63
C ASN A 172 14.43 15.36 -43.49
N SER A 173 15.67 14.94 -43.24
CA SER A 173 16.82 15.27 -44.07
C SER A 173 16.75 14.64 -45.46
N LYS A 174 16.07 13.49 -45.59
CA LYS A 174 15.88 12.82 -46.86
C LYS A 174 14.76 13.44 -47.70
N SER A 175 13.75 14.03 -47.05
CA SER A 175 12.65 14.74 -47.72
C SER A 175 13.08 16.07 -48.36
N ASN A 176 14.08 16.75 -47.78
CA ASN A 176 14.57 18.03 -48.29
C ASN A 176 15.63 17.89 -49.41
N ASN A 177 16.04 16.67 -49.76
CA ASN A 177 17.05 16.42 -50.79
C ASN A 177 16.49 15.69 -52.02
N SER A 178 15.17 15.73 -52.28
CA SER A 178 14.51 15.02 -53.42
C SER A 178 14.18 15.95 -54.58
N GLU A 179 15.14 16.79 -55.01
CA GLU A 179 15.16 17.33 -56.38
C GLU A 179 16.38 16.87 -57.19
N THR A 180 16.94 15.70 -56.91
CA THR A 180 17.84 15.04 -57.87
C THR A 180 17.50 13.56 -57.98
N LYS A 181 17.07 13.18 -59.18
CA LYS A 181 16.80 11.82 -59.65
C LYS A 181 17.93 10.86 -59.28
N SER A 182 17.71 9.93 -58.33
CA SER A 182 18.40 8.64 -58.32
C SER A 182 17.64 7.61 -57.49
N SER A 183 17.51 6.40 -58.03
CA SER A 183 16.74 5.25 -57.59
C SER A 183 16.95 4.83 -56.13
N PRO A 184 15.92 4.29 -55.45
CA PRO A 184 16.01 3.84 -54.06
C PRO A 184 16.57 2.41 -53.99
N SER A 185 17.88 2.26 -53.84
CA SER A 185 18.49 0.97 -53.52
C SER A 185 19.64 1.17 -52.55
N ASN A 186 19.30 1.26 -51.28
CA ASN A 186 20.11 0.74 -50.19
C ASN A 186 19.54 1.16 -48.81
N ILE A 187 18.42 0.55 -48.43
CA ILE A 187 17.98 0.61 -47.01
C ILE A 187 18.59 -0.64 -46.37
N SER A 188 19.46 -0.43 -45.37
CA SER A 188 20.08 -1.55 -44.67
C SER A 188 19.03 -2.52 -44.06
N PRO A 189 19.32 -3.82 -44.02
CA PRO A 189 18.37 -4.83 -43.51
C PRO A 189 17.87 -4.54 -42.09
N GLN A 190 18.68 -3.86 -41.29
CA GLN A 190 18.33 -3.49 -39.89
C GLN A 190 17.27 -2.38 -39.82
N ALA A 191 17.30 -1.41 -40.76
CA ALA A 191 16.28 -0.36 -40.85
C ALA A 191 14.91 -0.92 -41.27
N LYS A 192 14.88 -1.93 -42.15
CA LYS A 192 13.65 -2.63 -42.56
C LYS A 192 13.03 -3.41 -41.39
N LEU A 193 13.86 -4.01 -40.52
CA LEU A 193 13.38 -4.76 -39.38
C LEU A 193 12.77 -3.84 -38.27
N ALA A 194 13.33 -2.65 -38.07
CA ALA A 194 12.81 -1.66 -37.16
C ALA A 194 11.45 -1.11 -37.62
N LEU A 195 11.31 -0.82 -38.94
CA LEU A 195 10.07 -0.33 -39.53
C LEU A 195 8.93 -1.36 -39.45
N SER A 196 9.25 -2.65 -39.65
CA SER A 196 8.25 -3.74 -39.56
C SER A 196 7.75 -3.99 -38.14
N LYS A 197 8.58 -3.76 -37.11
CA LYS A 197 8.18 -3.84 -35.71
C LYS A 197 7.27 -2.67 -35.31
N TYR A 198 7.55 -1.48 -35.79
CA TYR A 198 6.73 -0.30 -35.53
C TYR A 198 5.34 -0.38 -36.20
N GLN A 199 5.22 -0.92 -37.41
CA GLN A 199 3.91 -1.14 -38.05
C GLN A 199 3.07 -2.23 -37.36
N LYS A 200 3.70 -3.24 -36.73
CA LYS A 200 3.00 -4.33 -36.07
C LYS A 200 2.40 -3.93 -34.70
N SER A 201 2.95 -2.93 -34.06
CA SER A 201 2.42 -2.42 -32.76
C SER A 201 1.23 -1.47 -32.94
N ASN A 202 1.01 -0.90 -34.16
CA ASN A 202 -0.09 0.04 -34.41
C ASN A 202 -1.33 -0.60 -35.06
N THR A 203 -1.40 -1.93 -35.22
CA THR A 203 -2.52 -2.62 -35.90
C THR A 203 -3.32 -3.53 -34.96
N ILE A 204 -3.34 -3.23 -33.65
CA ILE A 204 -4.24 -3.92 -32.73
C ILE A 204 -5.22 -2.88 -32.16
N TYR A 205 -6.23 -2.59 -32.93
CA TYR A 205 -7.57 -2.18 -32.54
C TYR A 205 -8.57 -2.84 -33.47
#